data_af5263be7ff41f152c24a035943d11c2
#
_entry.id   af5263be7ff41f152c24a035943d11c2
#
_cell.length_a   1.000
_cell.length_b   1.000
_cell.length_c   1.000
_cell.angle_alpha   90.00
_cell.angle_beta   90.00
_cell.angle_gamma   90.00
#
_symmetry.space_group_name_H-M   'P 1'
#
loop_
_entity.id
_entity.type
_entity.pdbx_description
1 polymer ?
#
loop_
_entity_poly.entity_id
_entity_poly.type
_entity_poly.pdbx_seq_one_letter_code
_entity_poly.pdbx_strand_id
1 'polypeptide(L)'
;IDILQIPAFLCRQTDLLVAAAKTPAIINIKKGQFLAADSMKHPVEKILNTRRISEVNYENSQKAGVWLCERGNTFGYGALVVDMRNLLLLKQYAPVIFDATHSVQIPSTGGTTGGNSSFVPYMAKAAAAVGVDGFFFETHVDPSVAKSDGPNMLKIQDLYKTVEEIFAIQDALGYN
;
A
#
# COMPACT_ATOMS: atom_id res chain seq x y z
N ILE A 1 -18.97 -0.84 5.77
CA ILE A 1 -17.58 -0.66 5.36
C ILE A 1 -17.12 -1.94 4.68
N ASP A 2 -16.58 -1.83 3.46
CA ASP A 2 -16.18 -2.97 2.65
C ASP A 2 -14.68 -3.29 2.84
N ILE A 3 -13.87 -2.27 3.11
CA ILE A 3 -12.43 -2.41 3.34
C ILE A 3 -12.04 -1.71 4.64
N LEU A 4 -11.32 -2.43 5.51
CA LEU A 4 -10.67 -1.90 6.70
C LEU A 4 -9.17 -1.79 6.46
N GLN A 5 -8.60 -0.61 6.67
CA GLN A 5 -7.16 -0.41 6.57
C GLN A 5 -6.51 -0.50 7.95
N ILE A 6 -5.47 -1.31 8.06
CA ILE A 6 -4.58 -1.36 9.23
C ILE A 6 -3.40 -0.41 8.96
N PRO A 7 -3.21 0.62 9.80
CA PRO A 7 -2.11 1.58 9.65
C PRO A 7 -0.74 0.91 9.75
N ALA A 8 0.25 1.48 9.05
CA ALA A 8 1.61 0.92 8.97
C ALA A 8 2.26 0.70 10.35
N PHE A 9 2.12 1.64 11.27
CA PHE A 9 2.69 1.50 12.61
C PHE A 9 2.02 0.43 13.46
N LEU A 10 0.79 0.05 13.14
CA LEU A 10 -0.01 -0.95 13.86
C LEU A 10 -0.08 -2.30 13.14
N CYS A 11 0.65 -2.48 12.05
CA CYS A 11 0.57 -3.70 11.22
C CYS A 11 0.98 -4.99 11.97
N ARG A 12 1.65 -4.88 13.12
CA ARG A 12 2.04 -6.00 13.97
C ARG A 12 1.11 -6.23 15.18
N GLN A 13 0.16 -5.33 15.44
CA GLN A 13 -0.74 -5.40 16.59
C GLN A 13 -1.70 -6.58 16.45
N THR A 14 -1.46 -7.63 17.24
CA THR A 14 -2.20 -8.90 17.12
C THR A 14 -3.67 -8.76 17.47
N ASP A 15 -4.00 -8.04 18.54
CA ASP A 15 -5.37 -7.80 18.98
C ASP A 15 -6.18 -7.00 17.94
N LEU A 16 -5.58 -5.97 17.33
CA LEU A 16 -6.20 -5.19 16.26
C LEU A 16 -6.45 -6.04 15.00
N LEU A 17 -5.44 -6.81 14.57
CA LEU A 17 -5.55 -7.69 13.41
C LEU A 17 -6.62 -8.77 13.61
N VAL A 18 -6.67 -9.39 14.80
CA VAL A 18 -7.68 -10.38 15.15
C VAL A 18 -9.09 -9.75 15.22
N ALA A 19 -9.21 -8.55 15.80
CA ALA A 19 -10.49 -7.84 15.83
C ALA A 19 -10.99 -7.50 14.42
N ALA A 20 -10.13 -6.98 13.56
CA ALA A 20 -10.45 -6.70 12.17
C ALA A 20 -10.84 -7.97 11.40
N ALA A 21 -10.09 -9.06 11.60
CA ALA A 21 -10.35 -10.35 10.94
C ALA A 21 -11.72 -10.97 11.24
N LYS A 22 -12.33 -10.63 12.38
CA LYS A 22 -13.69 -11.08 12.76
C LYS A 22 -14.80 -10.36 12.00
N THR A 23 -14.48 -9.28 11.29
CA THR A 23 -15.45 -8.59 10.42
C THR A 23 -15.49 -9.24 9.04
N PRO A 24 -16.57 -9.04 8.25
CA PRO A 24 -16.64 -9.50 6.87
C PRO A 24 -15.83 -8.65 5.88
N ALA A 25 -15.27 -7.52 6.34
CA ALA A 25 -14.55 -6.58 5.49
C ALA A 25 -13.23 -7.17 4.96
N ILE A 26 -12.79 -6.68 3.81
CA ILE A 26 -11.43 -6.88 3.32
C ILE A 26 -10.47 -6.14 4.26
N ILE A 27 -9.38 -6.78 4.63
CA ILE A 27 -8.37 -6.18 5.50
C ILE A 27 -7.15 -5.80 4.68
N ASN A 28 -6.96 -4.51 4.47
CA ASN A 28 -5.78 -3.94 3.80
C ASN A 28 -4.72 -3.57 4.84
N ILE A 29 -3.60 -4.29 4.88
CA ILE A 29 -2.55 -4.09 5.89
C ILE A 29 -1.43 -3.26 5.28
N LYS A 30 -1.28 -2.00 5.69
CA LYS A 30 -0.12 -1.19 5.30
C LYS A 30 1.15 -1.75 5.92
N LYS A 31 2.15 -2.03 5.09
CA LYS A 31 3.45 -2.49 5.56
C LYS A 31 4.14 -1.39 6.38
N GLY A 32 4.60 -1.75 7.57
CA GLY A 32 5.44 -0.86 8.35
C GLY A 32 6.73 -0.52 7.60
N GLN A 33 7.10 0.76 7.54
CA GLN A 33 8.32 1.21 6.87
C GLN A 33 9.61 0.71 7.53
N PHE A 34 9.50 0.09 8.70
CA PHE A 34 10.57 -0.55 9.46
C PHE A 34 10.65 -2.07 9.25
N LEU A 35 9.80 -2.65 8.38
CA LEU A 35 9.71 -4.08 8.15
C LEU A 35 10.23 -4.47 6.76
N ALA A 36 10.95 -5.60 6.69
CA ALA A 36 11.19 -6.30 5.44
C ALA A 36 9.88 -6.89 4.88
N ALA A 37 9.82 -7.11 3.57
CA ALA A 37 8.64 -7.69 2.91
C ALA A 37 8.25 -9.05 3.51
N ASP A 38 9.22 -9.92 3.76
CA ASP A 38 8.98 -11.26 4.31
C ASP A 38 8.34 -11.26 5.70
N SER A 39 8.58 -10.20 6.48
CA SER A 39 7.95 -10.05 7.80
C SER A 39 6.43 -9.84 7.72
N MET A 40 5.92 -9.45 6.54
CA MET A 40 4.48 -9.26 6.34
C MET A 40 3.69 -10.57 6.23
N LYS A 41 4.36 -11.71 6.11
CA LYS A 41 3.74 -13.03 6.27
C LYS A 41 3.00 -13.14 7.61
N HIS A 42 3.60 -12.65 8.70
CA HIS A 42 3.04 -12.81 10.05
C HIS A 42 1.71 -12.09 10.29
N PRO A 43 1.52 -10.81 9.91
CA PRO A 43 0.20 -10.19 10.03
C PRO A 43 -0.86 -10.87 9.15
N VAL A 44 -0.50 -11.35 7.95
CA VAL A 44 -1.41 -12.13 7.10
C VAL A 44 -1.82 -13.43 7.81
N GLU A 45 -0.86 -14.18 8.34
CA GLU A 45 -1.09 -15.43 9.08
C GLU A 45 -2.08 -15.24 10.24
N LYS A 46 -1.95 -14.16 11.02
CA LYS A 46 -2.86 -13.86 12.13
C LYS A 46 -4.31 -13.69 11.67
N ILE A 47 -4.53 -13.01 10.53
CA ILE A 47 -5.86 -12.83 9.97
C ILE A 47 -6.39 -14.14 9.42
N LEU A 48 -5.60 -14.88 8.62
CA LEU A 48 -6.00 -16.15 8.04
C LEU A 48 -6.36 -17.18 9.12
N ASN A 49 -5.53 -17.32 10.15
CA ASN A 49 -5.81 -18.21 11.29
C ASN A 49 -7.12 -17.83 12.00
N THR A 50 -7.40 -16.53 12.18
CA THR A 50 -8.66 -16.07 12.75
C THR A 50 -9.85 -16.45 11.86
N ARG A 51 -9.67 -16.44 10.54
CA ARG A 51 -10.66 -16.87 9.53
C ARG A 51 -10.60 -18.38 9.24
N ARG A 52 -9.85 -19.17 10.05
CA ARG A 52 -9.72 -20.64 9.98
C ARG A 52 -9.09 -21.15 8.69
N ILE A 53 -8.14 -20.39 8.16
CA ILE A 53 -7.32 -20.76 7.01
C ILE A 53 -5.88 -20.90 7.48
N SER A 54 -5.26 -22.06 7.27
CA SER A 54 -3.96 -22.41 7.86
C SER A 54 -2.76 -22.03 6.99
N GLU A 55 -2.95 -21.91 5.68
CA GLU A 55 -1.83 -21.70 4.75
C GLU A 55 -1.80 -20.25 4.25
N VAL A 56 -0.63 -19.61 4.38
CA VAL A 56 -0.37 -18.26 3.88
C VAL A 56 0.14 -18.34 2.45
N ASN A 57 -0.70 -17.98 1.51
CA ASN A 57 -0.37 -17.79 0.10
C ASN A 57 -1.32 -16.77 -0.53
N TYR A 58 -1.03 -16.36 -1.76
CA TYR A 58 -1.80 -15.37 -2.49
C TYR A 58 -3.29 -15.75 -2.61
N GLU A 59 -3.56 -16.98 -3.05
CA GLU A 59 -4.93 -17.44 -3.33
C GLU A 59 -5.80 -17.47 -2.07
N ASN A 60 -5.28 -18.01 -0.99
CA ASN A 60 -5.98 -18.07 0.29
C ASN A 60 -6.23 -16.67 0.86
N SER A 61 -5.25 -15.78 0.75
CA SER A 61 -5.38 -14.39 1.18
C SER A 61 -6.40 -13.63 0.34
N GLN A 62 -6.41 -13.83 -0.98
CA GLN A 62 -7.39 -13.23 -1.88
C GLN A 62 -8.81 -13.69 -1.53
N LYS A 63 -9.03 -15.00 -1.38
CA LYS A 63 -10.34 -15.58 -0.99
C LYS A 63 -10.78 -15.09 0.38
N ALA A 64 -9.83 -14.93 1.30
CA ALA A 64 -10.10 -14.42 2.64
C ALA A 64 -10.28 -12.91 2.70
N GLY A 65 -10.05 -12.17 1.62
CA GLY A 65 -10.09 -10.71 1.63
C GLY A 65 -8.97 -10.11 2.48
N VAL A 66 -7.74 -10.56 2.31
CA VAL A 66 -6.54 -10.00 2.96
C VAL A 66 -5.63 -9.41 1.90
N TRP A 67 -5.29 -8.14 2.04
CA TRP A 67 -4.39 -7.43 1.14
C TRP A 67 -3.19 -6.87 1.88
N LEU A 68 -2.07 -6.77 1.21
CA LEU A 68 -0.87 -6.09 1.70
C LEU A 68 -0.67 -4.79 0.93
N CYS A 69 -0.26 -3.73 1.63
CA CYS A 69 -0.06 -2.43 1.02
C CYS A 69 1.39 -1.97 1.22
N GLU A 70 2.15 -1.90 0.14
CA GLU A 70 3.51 -1.37 0.13
C GLU A 70 3.47 0.16 0.12
N ARG A 71 4.28 0.80 0.98
CA ARG A 71 4.34 2.25 1.12
C ARG A 71 5.77 2.79 1.34
N GLY A 72 6.78 1.97 1.10
CA GLY A 72 8.19 2.32 1.27
C GLY A 72 8.75 2.02 2.66
N ASN A 73 10.06 2.12 2.75
CA ASN A 73 10.85 1.88 3.94
C ASN A 73 11.57 3.14 4.39
N THR A 74 11.73 3.32 5.73
CA THR A 74 12.58 4.35 6.32
C THR A 74 14.03 3.93 6.23
N PHE A 75 14.65 4.12 5.08
CA PHE A 75 16.02 3.70 4.84
C PHE A 75 16.72 4.65 3.88
N GLY A 76 17.97 4.97 4.17
CA GLY A 76 18.85 5.69 3.25
C GLY A 76 18.80 7.20 3.38
N TYR A 77 18.43 7.92 2.36
CA TYR A 77 18.75 9.34 2.11
C TYR A 77 17.85 10.37 2.81
N GLY A 78 17.21 10.02 3.91
CA GLY A 78 16.25 10.91 4.60
C GLY A 78 14.85 10.91 3.99
N ALA A 79 14.65 10.30 2.83
CA ALA A 79 13.35 10.02 2.22
C ALA A 79 12.99 8.54 2.38
N LEU A 80 11.71 8.19 2.17
CA LEU A 80 11.31 6.79 2.05
C LEU A 80 11.81 6.21 0.73
N VAL A 81 12.16 4.93 0.74
CA VAL A 81 12.61 4.17 -0.44
C VAL A 81 11.67 3.01 -0.68
N VAL A 82 11.17 2.89 -1.90
CA VAL A 82 10.44 1.72 -2.37
C VAL A 82 11.40 0.81 -3.12
N ASP A 83 11.61 -0.39 -2.59
CA ASP A 83 12.24 -1.45 -3.35
C ASP A 83 11.16 -2.19 -4.16
N MET A 84 11.16 -2.02 -5.48
CA MET A 84 10.16 -2.61 -6.37
C MET A 84 10.13 -4.15 -6.30
N ARG A 85 11.21 -4.80 -5.88
CA ARG A 85 11.26 -6.26 -5.64
C ARG A 85 10.34 -6.68 -4.50
N ASN A 86 10.10 -5.79 -3.52
CA ASN A 86 9.19 -6.06 -2.41
C ASN A 86 7.76 -6.34 -2.90
N LEU A 87 7.33 -5.74 -3.99
CA LEU A 87 6.01 -5.98 -4.57
C LEU A 87 5.85 -7.45 -4.96
N LEU A 88 6.85 -8.06 -5.58
CA LEU A 88 6.85 -9.48 -5.94
C LEU A 88 6.96 -10.38 -4.70
N LEU A 89 7.77 -10.00 -3.71
CA LEU A 89 7.90 -10.76 -2.46
C LEU A 89 6.58 -10.77 -1.68
N LEU A 90 5.90 -9.63 -1.58
CA LEU A 90 4.62 -9.51 -0.90
C LEU A 90 3.51 -10.31 -1.61
N LYS A 91 3.54 -10.39 -2.96
CA LYS A 91 2.58 -11.20 -3.75
C LYS A 91 2.63 -12.69 -3.43
N GLN A 92 3.70 -13.20 -2.84
CA GLN A 92 3.74 -14.59 -2.36
C GLN A 92 2.76 -14.85 -1.21
N TYR A 93 2.38 -13.81 -0.49
CA TYR A 93 1.54 -13.90 0.71
C TYR A 93 0.12 -13.43 0.51
N ALA A 94 -0.10 -12.38 -0.30
CA ALA A 94 -1.42 -11.78 -0.51
C ALA A 94 -1.44 -10.87 -1.75
N PRO A 95 -2.63 -10.48 -2.26
CA PRO A 95 -2.75 -9.39 -3.22
C PRO A 95 -2.10 -8.10 -2.70
N VAL A 96 -1.41 -7.38 -3.59
CA VAL A 96 -0.59 -6.22 -3.24
C VAL A 96 -1.20 -4.94 -3.77
N ILE A 97 -1.47 -4.02 -2.85
CA ILE A 97 -1.83 -2.63 -3.14
C ILE A 97 -0.58 -1.78 -3.05
N PHE A 98 -0.35 -0.93 -4.03
CA PHE A 98 0.73 0.05 -3.97
C PHE A 98 0.20 1.41 -3.51
N ASP A 99 0.71 1.89 -2.37
CA ASP A 99 0.41 3.23 -1.85
C ASP A 99 1.35 4.24 -2.50
N ALA A 100 0.88 4.85 -3.58
CA ALA A 100 1.66 5.82 -4.34
C ALA A 100 1.81 7.17 -3.63
N THR A 101 0.88 7.50 -2.72
CA THR A 101 0.91 8.73 -1.94
C THR A 101 1.98 8.71 -0.86
N HIS A 102 1.93 7.68 0.01
CA HIS A 102 2.84 7.64 1.16
C HIS A 102 4.24 7.12 0.81
N SER A 103 4.41 6.52 -0.37
CA SER A 103 5.72 6.10 -0.86
C SER A 103 6.69 7.27 -1.15
N VAL A 104 6.16 8.47 -1.35
CA VAL A 104 6.93 9.68 -1.65
C VAL A 104 7.05 10.64 -0.46
N GLN A 105 6.63 10.19 0.73
CA GLN A 105 6.80 10.95 1.96
C GLN A 105 8.27 11.16 2.30
N ILE A 106 8.55 12.35 2.83
CA ILE A 106 9.82 12.66 3.48
C ILE A 106 9.53 12.73 4.97
N PRO A 107 10.04 11.78 5.78
CA PRO A 107 9.86 11.84 7.23
C PRO A 107 10.34 13.18 7.76
N SER A 108 9.45 13.93 8.39
CA SER A 108 9.77 15.30 8.85
C SER A 108 10.30 15.29 10.27
N THR A 109 11.30 16.14 10.52
CA THR A 109 11.76 16.50 11.86
C THR A 109 11.06 17.75 12.41
N GLY A 110 10.18 18.40 11.62
CA GLY A 110 9.58 19.71 11.89
C GLY A 110 8.10 19.70 12.27
N GLY A 111 7.52 18.55 12.68
CA GLY A 111 6.13 18.49 13.17
C GLY A 111 5.07 18.30 12.06
N THR A 112 5.41 18.42 10.79
CA THR A 112 4.53 18.11 9.65
C THR A 112 5.22 17.17 8.67
N THR A 113 4.46 16.25 8.08
CA THR A 113 4.96 15.33 7.06
C THR A 113 5.30 16.10 5.79
N GLY A 114 6.55 16.00 5.34
CA GLY A 114 6.98 16.50 4.04
C GLY A 114 6.77 15.48 2.93
N GLY A 115 7.03 15.89 1.69
CA GLY A 115 6.97 15.01 0.52
C GLY A 115 6.97 15.76 -0.79
N ASN A 116 6.85 15.03 -1.88
CA ASN A 116 6.78 15.62 -3.22
C ASN A 116 5.83 14.80 -4.10
N SER A 117 4.61 15.29 -4.26
CA SER A 117 3.58 14.65 -5.08
C SER A 117 3.94 14.53 -6.57
N SER A 118 4.94 15.29 -7.06
CA SER A 118 5.39 15.16 -8.46
C SER A 118 5.97 13.78 -8.78
N PHE A 119 6.42 13.03 -7.77
CA PHE A 119 6.91 11.65 -7.94
C PHE A 119 5.81 10.59 -7.95
N VAL A 120 4.60 10.91 -7.45
CA VAL A 120 3.51 9.93 -7.35
C VAL A 120 3.19 9.23 -8.67
N PRO A 121 3.04 9.94 -9.83
CA PRO A 121 2.75 9.28 -11.10
C PRO A 121 3.90 8.35 -11.56
N TYR A 122 5.14 8.71 -11.29
CA TYR A 122 6.30 7.88 -11.67
C TYR A 122 6.37 6.59 -10.85
N MET A 123 6.15 6.71 -9.53
CA MET A 123 6.14 5.55 -8.64
C MET A 123 4.96 4.62 -8.95
N ALA A 124 3.79 5.18 -9.23
CA ALA A 124 2.62 4.40 -9.62
C ALA A 124 2.85 3.64 -10.94
N LYS A 125 3.44 4.28 -11.96
CA LYS A 125 3.79 3.62 -13.24
C LYS A 125 4.82 2.53 -13.06
N ALA A 126 5.83 2.73 -12.22
CA ALA A 126 6.81 1.69 -11.91
C ALA A 126 6.16 0.48 -11.23
N ALA A 127 5.26 0.71 -10.26
CA ALA A 127 4.50 -0.35 -9.61
C ALA A 127 3.53 -1.06 -10.57
N ALA A 128 2.90 -0.33 -11.50
CA ALA A 128 2.08 -0.92 -12.56
C ALA A 128 2.89 -1.86 -13.44
N ALA A 129 4.09 -1.47 -13.82
CA ALA A 129 4.99 -2.30 -14.62
C ALA A 129 5.46 -3.57 -13.89
N VAL A 130 5.55 -3.55 -12.56
CA VAL A 130 5.81 -4.76 -11.75
C VAL A 130 4.59 -5.67 -11.67
N GLY A 131 3.38 -5.13 -11.81
CA GLY A 131 2.14 -5.90 -11.80
C GLY A 131 1.54 -6.02 -10.40
N VAL A 132 1.26 -4.90 -9.74
CA VAL A 132 0.48 -4.86 -8.49
C VAL A 132 -1.01 -5.08 -8.76
N ASP A 133 -1.75 -5.53 -7.72
CA ASP A 133 -3.17 -5.85 -7.83
C ASP A 133 -4.07 -4.62 -7.67
N GLY A 134 -3.52 -3.52 -7.17
CA GLY A 134 -4.26 -2.27 -7.02
C GLY A 134 -3.38 -1.12 -6.54
N PHE A 135 -4.00 0.06 -6.45
CA PHE A 135 -3.33 1.29 -6.06
C PHE A 135 -4.12 2.00 -4.97
N PHE A 136 -3.40 2.69 -4.12
CA PHE A 136 -3.94 3.64 -3.15
C PHE A 136 -3.41 5.04 -3.48
N PHE A 137 -4.33 5.99 -3.63
CA PHE A 137 -4.03 7.40 -3.85
C PHE A 137 -4.83 8.26 -2.87
N GLU A 138 -4.18 9.21 -2.25
CA GLU A 138 -4.85 10.34 -1.61
C GLU A 138 -4.90 11.52 -2.56
N THR A 139 -6.06 12.13 -2.65
CA THR A 139 -6.32 13.23 -3.58
C THR A 139 -7.11 14.33 -2.89
N HIS A 140 -6.90 15.55 -3.35
CA HIS A 140 -7.68 16.70 -2.93
C HIS A 140 -7.88 17.67 -4.10
N VAL A 141 -8.97 18.42 -4.09
CA VAL A 141 -9.21 19.48 -5.11
C VAL A 141 -8.12 20.57 -5.04
N ASP A 142 -7.68 20.88 -3.84
CA ASP A 142 -6.54 21.77 -3.56
C ASP A 142 -5.69 21.19 -2.42
N PRO A 143 -4.63 20.43 -2.73
CA PRO A 143 -3.76 19.81 -1.72
C PRO A 143 -3.11 20.80 -0.75
N SER A 144 -2.98 22.09 -1.12
CA SER A 144 -2.34 23.10 -0.26
C SER A 144 -3.15 23.42 1.01
N VAL A 145 -4.46 23.12 0.99
CA VAL A 145 -5.37 23.33 2.13
C VAL A 145 -5.83 22.01 2.77
N ALA A 146 -5.26 20.88 2.35
CA ALA A 146 -5.56 19.60 2.94
C ALA A 146 -5.14 19.55 4.43
N LYS A 147 -5.93 18.86 5.25
CA LYS A 147 -5.69 18.78 6.70
C LYS A 147 -4.47 17.94 7.08
N SER A 148 -4.07 17.01 6.21
CA SER A 148 -2.89 16.14 6.35
C SER A 148 -2.34 15.82 4.96
N ASP A 149 -1.08 15.40 4.90
CA ASP A 149 -0.41 14.83 3.72
C ASP A 149 -0.50 15.63 2.41
N GLY A 150 -0.89 16.89 2.46
CA GLY A 150 -1.03 17.77 1.29
C GLY A 150 0.16 17.74 0.33
N PRO A 151 1.44 17.78 0.80
CA PRO A 151 2.61 17.70 -0.07
C PRO A 151 2.72 16.41 -0.90
N ASN A 152 2.00 15.34 -0.49
CA ASN A 152 2.01 14.04 -1.16
C ASN A 152 0.76 13.77 -1.99
N MET A 153 -0.29 14.56 -1.82
CA MET A 153 -1.56 14.35 -2.53
C MET A 153 -1.49 14.79 -3.98
N LEU A 154 -2.10 14.03 -4.85
CA LEU A 154 -2.39 14.47 -6.21
C LEU A 154 -3.65 15.37 -6.25
N LYS A 155 -3.67 16.33 -7.15
CA LYS A 155 -4.93 16.94 -7.58
C LYS A 155 -5.78 15.89 -8.29
N ILE A 156 -7.10 15.97 -8.12
CA ILE A 156 -8.03 15.00 -8.75
C ILE A 156 -7.83 14.93 -10.27
N GLN A 157 -7.54 16.06 -10.91
CA GLN A 157 -7.28 16.13 -12.36
C GLN A 157 -6.05 15.32 -12.78
N ASP A 158 -4.98 15.36 -11.97
CA ASP A 158 -3.73 14.63 -12.25
C ASP A 158 -3.89 13.13 -11.99
N LEU A 159 -4.82 12.74 -11.11
CA LEU A 159 -5.15 11.34 -10.87
C LEU A 159 -5.71 10.66 -12.12
N TYR A 160 -6.65 11.29 -12.82
CA TYR A 160 -7.23 10.70 -14.04
C TYR A 160 -6.16 10.35 -15.06
N LYS A 161 -5.26 11.28 -15.35
CA LYS A 161 -4.15 11.03 -16.27
C LYS A 161 -3.24 9.90 -15.77
N THR A 162 -2.93 9.89 -14.48
CA THR A 162 -2.09 8.84 -13.89
C THR A 162 -2.72 7.45 -14.02
N VAL A 163 -4.03 7.35 -13.83
CA VAL A 163 -4.78 6.09 -13.96
C VAL A 163 -4.81 5.61 -15.41
N GLU A 164 -5.03 6.52 -16.38
CA GLU A 164 -4.95 6.18 -17.81
C GLU A 164 -3.58 5.63 -18.19
N GLU A 165 -2.49 6.27 -17.71
CA GLU A 165 -1.12 5.82 -17.94
C GLU A 165 -0.84 4.44 -17.29
N ILE A 166 -1.41 4.17 -16.11
CA ILE A 166 -1.33 2.86 -15.44
C ILE A 166 -2.00 1.78 -16.30
N PHE A 167 -3.23 2.01 -16.75
CA PHE A 167 -3.93 1.04 -17.59
C PHE A 167 -3.20 0.77 -18.90
N ALA A 168 -2.67 1.80 -19.55
CA ALA A 168 -1.89 1.63 -20.77
C ALA A 168 -0.64 0.75 -20.56
N ILE A 169 0.02 0.86 -19.40
CA ILE A 169 1.17 0.01 -19.04
C ILE A 169 0.70 -1.43 -18.79
N GLN A 170 -0.39 -1.61 -18.04
CA GLN A 170 -0.94 -2.94 -17.74
C GLN A 170 -1.38 -3.66 -19.01
N ASP A 171 -2.06 -2.97 -19.92
CA ASP A 171 -2.46 -3.49 -21.24
C ASP A 171 -1.24 -3.92 -22.07
N ALA A 172 -0.20 -3.08 -22.13
CA ALA A 172 1.02 -3.38 -22.87
C ALA A 172 1.75 -4.62 -22.34
N LEU A 173 1.58 -4.94 -21.05
CA LEU A 173 2.21 -6.09 -20.37
C LEU A 173 1.29 -7.31 -20.28
N GLY A 174 0.03 -7.21 -20.71
CA GLY A 174 -0.94 -8.29 -20.68
C GLY A 174 -1.41 -8.64 -19.25
N TYR A 175 -1.53 -7.67 -18.39
CA TYR A 175 -1.99 -7.86 -16.99
C TYR A 175 -3.52 -7.73 -16.84
N ASN A 176 -4.27 -7.57 -17.92
CA ASN A 176 -5.73 -7.48 -17.93
C ASN A 176 -6.39 -8.85 -18.12
#